data_eea13a2656ac7bdb07b06bf741c85e8c
#
_entry.id   eea13a2656ac7bdb07b06bf741c85e8c
#
_cell.length_a   1.000
_cell.length_b   1.000
_cell.length_c   1.000
_cell.angle_alpha   90.00
_cell.angle_beta   90.00
_cell.angle_gamma   90.00
#
_symmetry.space_group_name_H-M   'P 1'
#
loop_
_entity.id
_entity.type
_entity.pdbx_description
1 polymer ?
#
loop_
_entity_poly.entity_id
_entity_poly.type
_entity_poly.pdbx_seq_one_letter_code
_entity_poly.pdbx_strand_id
1 'polypeptide(L)'
;MDISILIPTMKPRERLFQQVLNEVRKQISECPEIRVEVLWESDNGELTLGQKRNVLMDRCQGKYHCFIDDDDVLAPYFLRTFVPMIQSDIDYDCASFLGAHYVKGKFNKLFYHSMDVDEWHEKSDRFFRSTSPMNMIKTSIVREVRYKDIRNTEDHEFSKRLMSSRLLKTEFKIPDRPIYHYIDGVKHDREEWKYRWKGDYIDLYKDSFHPTSFSLSSYANVSGNVVMPYTNLFQRR
;
A
#
# COMPACT_ATOMS: atom_id res chain seq x y z
N MET A 1 -0.99 -19.42 -1.05
CA MET A 1 -0.32 -18.15 -0.80
C MET A 1 -1.38 -17.13 -0.45
N ASP A 2 -1.19 -16.34 0.61
CA ASP A 2 -2.22 -15.41 1.07
C ASP A 2 -2.02 -14.04 0.40
N ILE A 3 -0.78 -13.55 0.35
CA ILE A 3 -0.43 -12.27 -0.25
C ILE A 3 0.72 -12.42 -1.24
N SER A 4 0.66 -11.71 -2.37
CA SER A 4 1.77 -11.43 -3.28
C SER A 4 2.14 -9.94 -3.19
N ILE A 5 3.35 -9.64 -2.77
CA ILE A 5 3.93 -8.30 -2.87
C ILE A 5 4.64 -8.20 -4.22
N LEU A 6 4.23 -7.23 -5.03
CA LEU A 6 4.69 -7.07 -6.41
C LEU A 6 5.49 -5.77 -6.56
N ILE A 7 6.74 -5.85 -6.98
CA ILE A 7 7.66 -4.71 -7.05
C ILE A 7 8.16 -4.52 -8.49
N PRO A 8 7.56 -3.61 -9.27
CA PRO A 8 8.14 -3.20 -10.54
C PRO A 8 9.38 -2.34 -10.26
N THR A 9 10.51 -2.67 -10.89
CA THR A 9 11.77 -1.94 -10.68
C THR A 9 12.55 -1.81 -11.97
N MET A 10 13.73 -1.19 -11.90
CA MET A 10 14.69 -1.04 -13.00
C MET A 10 16.09 -1.29 -12.46
N LYS A 11 16.98 -1.88 -13.31
CA LYS A 11 18.37 -2.15 -12.91
C LYS A 11 19.12 -0.93 -12.36
N PRO A 12 18.99 0.30 -12.93
CA PRO A 12 19.62 1.48 -12.33
C PRO A 12 19.10 1.84 -10.93
N ARG A 13 17.96 1.25 -10.50
CA ARG A 13 17.32 1.49 -9.20
C ARG A 13 17.56 0.36 -8.19
N GLU A 14 18.49 -0.55 -8.49
CA GLU A 14 18.77 -1.75 -7.67
C GLU A 14 18.95 -1.43 -6.18
N ARG A 15 19.63 -0.34 -5.85
CA ARG A 15 19.84 0.06 -4.46
C ARG A 15 18.52 0.37 -3.74
N LEU A 16 17.59 1.05 -4.38
CA LEU A 16 16.27 1.39 -3.85
C LEU A 16 15.43 0.14 -3.65
N PHE A 17 15.40 -0.68 -4.71
CA PHE A 17 14.73 -1.96 -4.68
C PHE A 17 15.20 -2.85 -3.52
N GLN A 18 16.52 -2.97 -3.30
CA GLN A 18 17.05 -3.78 -2.20
C GLN A 18 16.62 -3.24 -0.82
N GLN A 19 16.46 -1.94 -0.66
CA GLN A 19 15.97 -1.35 0.58
C GLN A 19 14.51 -1.76 0.85
N VAL A 20 13.63 -1.61 -0.14
CA VAL A 20 12.22 -2.04 -0.04
C VAL A 20 12.14 -3.54 0.20
N LEU A 21 12.91 -4.34 -0.56
CA LEU A 21 12.92 -5.79 -0.43
C LEU A 21 13.35 -6.25 0.98
N ASN A 22 14.36 -5.61 1.57
CA ASN A 22 14.81 -5.93 2.92
C ASN A 22 13.75 -5.59 3.98
N GLU A 23 13.06 -4.46 3.85
CA GLU A 23 11.97 -4.10 4.75
C GLU A 23 10.80 -5.09 4.64
N VAL A 24 10.40 -5.45 3.41
CA VAL A 24 9.34 -6.44 3.20
C VAL A 24 9.73 -7.79 3.80
N ARG A 25 10.96 -8.28 3.56
CA ARG A 25 11.45 -9.56 4.13
C ARG A 25 11.46 -9.55 5.66
N LYS A 26 11.87 -8.44 6.26
CA LYS A 26 11.81 -8.26 7.72
C LYS A 26 10.37 -8.40 8.22
N GLN A 27 9.43 -7.68 7.63
CA GLN A 27 8.02 -7.75 8.04
C GLN A 27 7.40 -9.13 7.80
N ILE A 28 7.80 -9.86 6.75
CA ILE A 28 7.40 -11.26 6.55
C ILE A 28 7.84 -12.12 7.73
N SER A 29 9.10 -11.97 8.18
CA SER A 29 9.59 -12.73 9.34
C SER A 29 8.88 -12.39 10.65
N GLU A 30 8.29 -11.21 10.74
CA GLU A 30 7.52 -10.72 11.90
C GLU A 30 6.02 -11.09 11.84
N CYS A 31 5.55 -11.65 10.71
CA CYS A 31 4.14 -12.04 10.48
C CYS A 31 4.02 -13.49 10.02
N PRO A 32 4.46 -14.48 10.83
CA PRO A 32 4.46 -15.90 10.45
C PRO A 32 3.05 -16.49 10.26
N GLU A 33 2.02 -15.80 10.73
CA GLU A 33 0.61 -16.20 10.62
C GLU A 33 0.02 -16.07 9.22
N ILE A 34 0.74 -15.42 8.27
CA ILE A 34 0.33 -15.27 6.87
C ILE A 34 1.46 -15.70 5.93
N ARG A 35 1.09 -16.27 4.79
CA ARG A 35 2.05 -16.72 3.76
C ARG A 35 2.18 -15.65 2.69
N VAL A 36 3.36 -15.06 2.57
CA VAL A 36 3.65 -13.96 1.65
C VAL A 36 4.72 -14.37 0.66
N GLU A 37 4.50 -14.13 -0.62
CA GLU A 37 5.54 -14.15 -1.65
C GLU A 37 5.91 -12.74 -2.08
N VAL A 38 7.14 -12.56 -2.53
CA VAL A 38 7.62 -11.30 -3.11
C VAL A 38 8.09 -11.57 -4.52
N LEU A 39 7.51 -10.89 -5.49
CA LEU A 39 7.89 -10.97 -6.89
C LEU A 39 8.31 -9.60 -7.38
N TRP A 40 9.31 -9.58 -8.25
CA TRP A 40 9.75 -8.34 -8.89
C TRP A 40 10.03 -8.53 -10.38
N GLU A 41 9.94 -7.45 -11.14
CA GLU A 41 10.31 -7.38 -12.53
C GLU A 41 11.28 -6.21 -12.73
N SER A 42 12.47 -6.52 -13.24
CA SER A 42 13.59 -5.57 -13.37
C SER A 42 14.15 -5.59 -14.78
N ASP A 43 14.24 -4.43 -15.40
CA ASP A 43 14.80 -4.24 -16.74
C ASP A 43 15.63 -2.94 -16.79
N ASN A 44 16.09 -2.51 -17.99
CA ASN A 44 16.74 -1.21 -18.17
C ASN A 44 15.77 -0.13 -18.69
N GLY A 45 14.46 -0.33 -18.57
CA GLY A 45 13.43 0.57 -19.08
C GLY A 45 12.84 0.15 -20.43
N GLU A 46 13.05 -1.13 -20.84
CA GLU A 46 12.47 -1.68 -22.06
C GLU A 46 10.94 -1.79 -21.93
N LEU A 47 10.46 -2.30 -20.80
CA LEU A 47 9.03 -2.45 -20.54
C LEU A 47 8.40 -1.17 -20.00
N THR A 48 7.15 -0.93 -20.35
CA THR A 48 6.34 0.08 -19.67
C THR A 48 5.98 -0.38 -18.25
N LEU A 49 5.56 0.55 -17.40
CA LEU A 49 5.13 0.18 -16.04
C LEU A 49 3.89 -0.72 -16.08
N GLY A 50 2.94 -0.46 -17.00
CA GLY A 50 1.77 -1.31 -17.20
C GLY A 50 2.14 -2.73 -17.65
N GLN A 51 3.14 -2.89 -18.53
CA GLN A 51 3.65 -4.21 -18.94
C GLN A 51 4.28 -4.95 -17.75
N LYS A 52 5.14 -4.29 -16.95
CA LYS A 52 5.75 -4.89 -15.74
C LYS A 52 4.69 -5.37 -14.75
N ARG A 53 3.67 -4.54 -14.50
CA ARG A 53 2.56 -4.92 -13.61
C ARG A 53 1.84 -6.16 -14.14
N ASN A 54 1.59 -6.26 -15.45
CA ASN A 54 0.97 -7.45 -16.04
C ASN A 54 1.86 -8.69 -15.93
N VAL A 55 3.16 -8.59 -16.19
CA VAL A 55 4.12 -9.70 -16.03
C VAL A 55 4.10 -10.22 -14.58
N LEU A 56 4.10 -9.32 -13.59
CA LEU A 56 4.02 -9.69 -12.19
C LEU A 56 2.67 -10.33 -11.83
N MET A 57 1.57 -9.81 -12.36
CA MET A 57 0.23 -10.37 -12.17
C MET A 57 0.09 -11.78 -12.73
N ASP A 58 0.75 -12.09 -13.85
CA ASP A 58 0.72 -13.43 -14.45
C ASP A 58 1.47 -14.47 -13.60
N ARG A 59 2.46 -14.02 -12.81
CA ARG A 59 3.29 -14.86 -11.94
C ARG A 59 2.75 -14.99 -10.52
N CYS A 60 1.97 -14.03 -10.03
CA CYS A 60 1.54 -14.01 -8.63
C CYS A 60 0.57 -15.13 -8.29
N GLN A 61 0.69 -15.69 -7.08
CA GLN A 61 -0.11 -16.82 -6.58
C GLN A 61 -0.94 -16.45 -5.33
N GLY A 62 -0.73 -15.25 -4.77
CA GLY A 62 -1.47 -14.78 -3.61
C GLY A 62 -2.96 -14.63 -3.88
N LYS A 63 -3.79 -14.97 -2.89
CA LYS A 63 -5.23 -14.62 -2.91
C LYS A 63 -5.41 -13.11 -3.09
N TYR A 64 -4.56 -12.35 -2.41
CA TYR A 64 -4.46 -10.89 -2.52
C TYR A 64 -3.08 -10.49 -3.05
N HIS A 65 -3.01 -9.32 -3.63
CA HIS A 65 -1.74 -8.69 -3.99
C HIS A 65 -1.79 -7.18 -3.77
N CYS A 66 -0.62 -6.58 -3.65
CA CYS A 66 -0.44 -5.14 -3.79
C CYS A 66 0.87 -4.84 -4.50
N PHE A 67 0.92 -3.71 -5.18
CA PHE A 67 2.16 -3.19 -5.74
C PHE A 67 2.82 -2.23 -4.75
N ILE A 68 4.13 -2.31 -4.68
CA ILE A 68 4.98 -1.40 -3.91
C ILE A 68 6.00 -0.83 -4.89
N ASP A 69 6.07 0.49 -5.01
CA ASP A 69 7.08 1.13 -5.84
C ASP A 69 8.43 1.10 -5.13
N ASP A 70 9.49 0.88 -5.91
CA ASP A 70 10.85 0.61 -5.39
C ASP A 70 11.54 1.83 -4.77
N ASP A 71 10.93 3.02 -4.86
CA ASP A 71 11.40 4.27 -4.25
C ASP A 71 10.54 4.78 -3.08
N ASP A 72 9.56 4.00 -2.67
CA ASP A 72 8.69 4.33 -1.55
C ASP A 72 9.11 3.65 -0.24
N VAL A 73 8.48 4.02 0.86
CA VAL A 73 8.78 3.52 2.20
C VAL A 73 7.54 2.94 2.86
N LEU A 74 7.66 1.74 3.42
CA LEU A 74 6.59 1.10 4.17
C LEU A 74 6.69 1.43 5.65
N ALA A 75 5.54 1.61 6.31
CA ALA A 75 5.52 1.62 7.76
C ALA A 75 5.94 0.25 8.33
N PRO A 76 6.60 0.17 9.50
CA PRO A 76 7.09 -1.09 10.07
C PRO A 76 6.00 -2.13 10.36
N TYR A 77 4.75 -1.72 10.31
CA TYR A 77 3.56 -2.56 10.56
C TYR A 77 2.70 -2.75 9.31
N PHE A 78 3.22 -2.47 8.11
CA PHE A 78 2.47 -2.56 6.86
C PHE A 78 1.81 -3.93 6.69
N LEU A 79 2.58 -5.02 6.69
CA LEU A 79 2.04 -6.38 6.53
C LEU A 79 1.10 -6.77 7.68
N ARG A 80 1.46 -6.43 8.91
CA ARG A 80 0.65 -6.75 10.09
C ARG A 80 -0.74 -6.13 10.05
N THR A 81 -0.89 -4.99 9.36
CA THR A 81 -2.17 -4.32 9.17
C THR A 81 -3.19 -5.19 8.41
N PHE A 82 -2.72 -6.08 7.54
CA PHE A 82 -3.59 -6.94 6.72
C PHE A 82 -3.87 -8.32 7.35
N VAL A 83 -3.19 -8.70 8.42
CA VAL A 83 -3.42 -9.99 9.09
C VAL A 83 -4.89 -10.20 9.45
N PRO A 84 -5.61 -9.22 10.07
CA PRO A 84 -7.02 -9.40 10.38
C PRO A 84 -7.90 -9.59 9.14
N MET A 85 -7.57 -8.93 8.03
CA MET A 85 -8.29 -9.13 6.75
C MET A 85 -8.14 -10.57 6.24
N ILE A 86 -6.90 -11.10 6.30
CA ILE A 86 -6.57 -12.44 5.80
C ILE A 86 -7.22 -13.53 6.68
N GLN A 87 -7.30 -13.29 7.99
CA GLN A 87 -7.88 -14.23 8.96
C GLN A 87 -9.39 -14.10 9.12
N SER A 88 -10.01 -13.13 8.45
CA SER A 88 -11.45 -12.92 8.49
C SER A 88 -12.22 -14.01 7.73
N ASP A 89 -13.42 -14.36 8.21
CA ASP A 89 -14.39 -15.15 7.48
C ASP A 89 -15.03 -14.39 6.31
N ILE A 90 -14.85 -13.06 6.27
CA ILE A 90 -15.33 -12.22 5.16
C ILE A 90 -14.32 -12.28 4.03
N ASP A 91 -14.77 -12.62 2.84
CA ASP A 91 -13.97 -12.65 1.62
C ASP A 91 -13.91 -11.25 0.98
N TYR A 92 -13.12 -10.35 1.60
CA TYR A 92 -12.97 -8.98 1.10
C TYR A 92 -12.40 -8.93 -0.31
N ASP A 93 -12.83 -7.95 -1.10
CA ASP A 93 -12.33 -7.73 -2.46
C ASP A 93 -11.10 -6.82 -2.47
N CYS A 94 -11.04 -5.85 -1.55
CA CYS A 94 -9.89 -4.98 -1.36
C CYS A 94 -9.78 -4.47 0.08
N ALA A 95 -8.67 -3.77 0.37
CA ALA A 95 -8.53 -2.99 1.58
C ALA A 95 -8.33 -1.51 1.24
N SER A 96 -8.95 -0.62 2.02
CA SER A 96 -8.57 0.80 2.02
C SER A 96 -7.18 0.97 2.64
N PHE A 97 -6.53 2.11 2.42
CA PHE A 97 -5.37 2.48 3.21
C PHE A 97 -5.15 3.99 3.27
N LEU A 98 -4.48 4.41 4.33
CA LEU A 98 -3.97 5.76 4.51
C LEU A 98 -2.46 5.75 4.26
N GLY A 99 -1.97 6.71 3.51
CA GLY A 99 -0.55 6.94 3.30
C GLY A 99 -0.18 8.40 3.55
N ALA A 100 1.12 8.66 3.54
CA ALA A 100 1.70 9.99 3.69
C ALA A 100 2.55 10.34 2.46
N HIS A 101 2.31 11.50 1.89
CA HIS A 101 3.02 12.03 0.74
C HIS A 101 4.11 13.00 1.19
N TYR A 102 5.32 12.81 0.69
CA TYR A 102 6.47 13.66 0.94
C TYR A 102 7.00 14.22 -0.37
N VAL A 103 7.31 15.51 -0.38
CA VAL A 103 7.93 16.20 -1.52
C VAL A 103 9.30 16.70 -1.09
N LYS A 104 10.35 16.24 -1.76
CA LYS A 104 11.75 16.59 -1.46
C LYS A 104 12.09 16.41 0.04
N GLY A 105 11.61 15.31 0.63
CA GLY A 105 11.87 14.96 2.02
C GLY A 105 10.99 15.67 3.06
N LYS A 106 10.05 16.51 2.66
CA LYS A 106 9.12 17.18 3.58
C LYS A 106 7.72 16.61 3.46
N PHE A 107 7.06 16.38 4.59
CA PHE A 107 5.66 16.00 4.59
C PHE A 107 4.82 17.04 3.84
N ASN A 108 4.00 16.57 2.93
CA ASN A 108 3.07 17.39 2.15
C ASN A 108 1.64 17.19 2.62
N LYS A 109 1.08 16.01 2.40
CA LYS A 109 -0.31 15.68 2.74
C LYS A 109 -0.47 14.20 3.03
N LEU A 110 -1.56 13.84 3.68
CA LEU A 110 -2.03 12.46 3.68
C LEU A 110 -2.66 12.12 2.32
N PHE A 111 -2.73 10.84 2.00
CA PHE A 111 -3.55 10.32 0.92
C PHE A 111 -4.34 9.11 1.39
N TYR A 112 -5.58 9.05 0.99
CA TYR A 112 -6.51 7.98 1.36
C TYR A 112 -7.01 7.28 0.10
N HIS A 113 -6.84 5.97 0.03
CA HIS A 113 -7.32 5.12 -1.04
C HIS A 113 -8.45 4.23 -0.56
N SER A 114 -9.59 4.25 -1.25
CA SER A 114 -10.76 3.45 -0.89
C SER A 114 -11.69 3.26 -2.08
N MET A 115 -12.43 2.14 -2.09
CA MET A 115 -13.52 1.93 -3.05
C MET A 115 -14.70 2.91 -2.84
N ASP A 116 -14.78 3.60 -1.70
CA ASP A 116 -15.79 4.63 -1.46
C ASP A 116 -15.46 5.97 -2.15
N VAL A 117 -14.30 6.07 -2.78
CA VAL A 117 -13.88 7.24 -3.55
C VAL A 117 -14.08 6.96 -5.04
N ASP A 118 -15.07 7.58 -5.65
CA ASP A 118 -15.39 7.38 -7.07
C ASP A 118 -14.34 8.00 -7.99
N GLU A 119 -13.91 9.24 -7.69
CA GLU A 119 -12.95 9.99 -8.49
C GLU A 119 -11.84 10.60 -7.62
N TRP A 120 -10.66 10.66 -8.21
CA TRP A 120 -9.51 11.26 -7.54
C TRP A 120 -9.74 12.76 -7.36
N HIS A 121 -9.67 13.20 -6.12
CA HIS A 121 -9.82 14.61 -5.75
C HIS A 121 -8.93 14.97 -4.57
N GLU A 122 -8.80 16.27 -4.32
CA GLU A 122 -8.01 16.81 -3.22
C GLU A 122 -8.89 17.67 -2.31
N LYS A 123 -8.68 17.53 -1.01
CA LYS A 123 -9.13 18.49 0.00
C LYS A 123 -7.92 19.13 0.67
N SER A 124 -8.14 20.10 1.58
CA SER A 124 -7.05 20.91 2.17
C SER A 124 -5.90 20.10 2.76
N ASP A 125 -6.20 18.99 3.41
CA ASP A 125 -5.26 18.18 4.20
C ASP A 125 -4.89 16.81 3.59
N ARG A 126 -5.64 16.37 2.56
CA ARG A 126 -5.38 15.05 1.96
C ARG A 126 -5.84 14.90 0.52
N PHE A 127 -5.22 13.94 -0.16
CA PHE A 127 -5.67 13.42 -1.43
C PHE A 127 -6.63 12.24 -1.19
N PHE A 128 -7.72 12.20 -1.95
CA PHE A 128 -8.65 11.08 -1.99
C PHE A 128 -8.54 10.38 -3.34
N ARG A 129 -8.36 9.08 -3.31
CA ARG A 129 -8.17 8.27 -4.51
C ARG A 129 -9.02 7.02 -4.44
N SER A 130 -9.58 6.62 -5.56
CA SER A 130 -10.21 5.29 -5.69
C SER A 130 -9.18 4.19 -5.57
N THR A 131 -9.64 2.95 -5.37
CA THR A 131 -8.77 1.77 -5.30
C THR A 131 -7.80 1.72 -6.47
N SER A 132 -6.53 1.58 -6.17
CA SER A 132 -5.39 1.66 -7.10
C SER A 132 -4.45 0.46 -6.93
N PRO A 133 -3.42 0.29 -7.78
CA PRO A 133 -2.47 -0.81 -7.66
C PRO A 133 -1.81 -0.95 -6.28
N MET A 134 -1.68 0.14 -5.53
CA MET A 134 -1.07 0.15 -4.19
C MET A 134 -1.98 -0.48 -3.12
N ASN A 135 -3.29 -0.56 -3.36
CA ASN A 135 -4.21 -1.22 -2.43
C ASN A 135 -3.96 -2.74 -2.41
N MET A 136 -4.23 -3.36 -1.26
CA MET A 136 -4.38 -4.81 -1.20
C MET A 136 -5.68 -5.18 -1.92
N ILE A 137 -5.59 -5.89 -3.04
CA ILE A 137 -6.75 -6.25 -3.88
C ILE A 137 -6.75 -7.76 -4.12
N LYS A 138 -7.92 -8.35 -4.20
CA LYS A 138 -8.11 -9.75 -4.57
C LYS A 138 -7.56 -9.98 -5.98
N THR A 139 -6.64 -10.92 -6.11
CA THR A 139 -5.87 -11.14 -7.34
C THR A 139 -6.75 -11.51 -8.54
N SER A 140 -7.81 -12.28 -8.32
CA SER A 140 -8.77 -12.66 -9.37
C SER A 140 -9.42 -11.44 -10.04
N ILE A 141 -9.78 -10.43 -9.27
CA ILE A 141 -10.41 -9.20 -9.78
C ILE A 141 -9.47 -8.45 -10.72
N VAL A 142 -8.20 -8.27 -10.33
CA VAL A 142 -7.23 -7.52 -11.13
C VAL A 142 -6.86 -8.26 -12.42
N ARG A 143 -6.86 -9.59 -12.40
CA ARG A 143 -6.65 -10.39 -13.62
C ARG A 143 -7.69 -10.13 -14.69
N GLU A 144 -8.93 -9.80 -14.33
CA GLU A 144 -9.98 -9.44 -15.28
C GLU A 144 -9.78 -8.02 -15.85
N VAL A 145 -9.28 -7.09 -15.05
CA VAL A 145 -9.14 -5.67 -15.45
C VAL A 145 -7.85 -5.42 -16.23
N ARG A 146 -6.72 -6.03 -15.82
CA ARG A 146 -5.38 -5.87 -16.40
C ARG A 146 -4.89 -4.41 -16.42
N TYR A 147 -3.61 -4.20 -16.71
CA TYR A 147 -3.03 -2.86 -16.88
C TYR A 147 -2.86 -2.56 -18.36
N LYS A 148 -3.08 -1.31 -18.78
CA LYS A 148 -2.75 -0.87 -20.14
C LYS A 148 -1.23 -0.73 -20.31
N ASP A 149 -0.78 -0.95 -21.52
CA ASP A 149 0.61 -0.78 -21.92
C ASP A 149 0.95 0.72 -22.07
N ILE A 150 1.09 1.40 -20.94
CA ILE A 150 1.49 2.81 -20.86
C ILE A 150 2.53 3.02 -19.77
N ARG A 151 3.39 4.03 -19.94
CA ARG A 151 4.51 4.30 -19.04
C ARG A 151 4.12 5.11 -17.81
N ASN A 152 3.20 6.04 -17.96
CA ASN A 152 2.78 6.96 -16.91
C ASN A 152 1.26 6.98 -16.81
N THR A 153 0.74 7.28 -15.63
CA THR A 153 -0.71 7.34 -15.34
C THR A 153 -1.46 6.00 -15.53
N GLU A 154 -0.74 4.89 -15.61
CA GLU A 154 -1.33 3.54 -15.72
C GLU A 154 -2.13 3.19 -14.46
N ASP A 155 -1.74 3.72 -13.30
CA ASP A 155 -2.41 3.58 -12.01
C ASP A 155 -3.79 4.27 -11.99
N HIS A 156 -3.85 5.50 -12.48
CA HIS A 156 -5.09 6.27 -12.59
C HIS A 156 -6.05 5.66 -13.64
N GLU A 157 -5.50 5.25 -14.78
CA GLU A 157 -6.26 4.58 -15.84
C GLU A 157 -6.82 3.23 -15.36
N PHE A 158 -6.00 2.46 -14.68
CA PHE A 158 -6.41 1.20 -14.06
C PHE A 158 -7.50 1.43 -13.02
N SER A 159 -7.32 2.37 -12.10
CA SER A 159 -8.30 2.71 -11.07
C SER A 159 -9.66 3.03 -11.65
N LYS A 160 -9.71 3.86 -12.71
CA LYS A 160 -10.96 4.19 -13.40
C LYS A 160 -11.68 2.96 -13.96
N ARG A 161 -10.95 2.06 -14.63
CA ARG A 161 -11.55 0.83 -15.17
C ARG A 161 -11.97 -0.14 -14.07
N LEU A 162 -11.16 -0.28 -13.02
CA LEU A 162 -11.49 -1.13 -11.88
C LEU A 162 -12.79 -0.65 -11.22
N MET A 163 -12.93 0.64 -10.95
CA MET A 163 -14.15 1.20 -10.35
C MET A 163 -15.36 1.06 -11.30
N SER A 164 -15.17 1.34 -12.59
CA SER A 164 -16.24 1.21 -13.61
C SER A 164 -16.68 -0.23 -13.82
N SER A 165 -15.82 -1.22 -13.58
CA SER A 165 -16.16 -2.64 -13.70
C SER A 165 -17.15 -3.12 -12.66
N ARG A 166 -17.27 -2.41 -11.54
CA ARG A 166 -18.09 -2.77 -10.37
C ARG A 166 -17.79 -4.17 -9.82
N LEU A 167 -16.57 -4.65 -10.00
CA LEU A 167 -16.14 -5.95 -9.45
C LEU A 167 -15.87 -5.88 -7.94
N LEU A 168 -15.47 -4.71 -7.41
CA LEU A 168 -15.31 -4.51 -5.98
C LEU A 168 -16.68 -4.36 -5.30
N LYS A 169 -16.93 -5.15 -4.25
CA LYS A 169 -18.16 -5.15 -3.46
C LYS A 169 -17.92 -4.96 -1.97
N THR A 170 -16.78 -5.44 -1.49
CA THR A 170 -16.45 -5.46 -0.06
C THR A 170 -15.06 -4.92 0.17
N GLU A 171 -14.92 -4.04 1.16
CA GLU A 171 -13.65 -3.43 1.52
C GLU A 171 -13.33 -3.62 3.00
N PHE A 172 -12.13 -4.09 3.28
CA PHE A 172 -11.58 -4.07 4.62
C PHE A 172 -11.08 -2.65 4.93
N LYS A 173 -11.67 -2.02 5.94
CA LYS A 173 -11.23 -0.69 6.39
C LYS A 173 -10.07 -0.82 7.35
N ILE A 174 -8.89 -0.34 6.96
CA ILE A 174 -7.75 -0.30 7.86
C ILE A 174 -7.86 0.89 8.84
N PRO A 175 -7.18 0.85 10.00
CA PRO A 175 -7.12 1.97 10.92
C PRO A 175 -6.64 3.27 10.26
N ASP A 176 -7.09 4.43 10.76
CA ASP A 176 -6.69 5.77 10.29
C ASP A 176 -5.24 6.09 10.70
N ARG A 177 -4.31 5.32 10.15
CA ARG A 177 -2.88 5.34 10.41
C ARG A 177 -2.13 5.09 9.11
N PRO A 178 -1.20 5.98 8.70
CA PRO A 178 -0.44 5.77 7.48
C PRO A 178 0.39 4.49 7.52
N ILE A 179 0.21 3.67 6.51
CA ILE A 179 0.97 2.43 6.32
C ILE A 179 1.97 2.51 5.17
N TYR A 180 1.88 3.56 4.36
CA TYR A 180 2.68 3.74 3.14
C TYR A 180 3.15 5.19 3.03
N HIS A 181 4.40 5.41 2.68
CA HIS A 181 5.02 6.72 2.53
C HIS A 181 5.47 6.90 1.08
N TYR A 182 4.69 7.66 0.32
CA TYR A 182 5.00 8.03 -1.06
C TYR A 182 5.99 9.19 -1.09
N ILE A 183 7.11 8.99 -1.80
CA ILE A 183 8.23 9.94 -1.79
C ILE A 183 8.42 10.53 -3.18
N ASP A 184 8.05 11.78 -3.35
CA ASP A 184 8.20 12.53 -4.59
C ASP A 184 9.46 13.39 -4.63
N GLY A 185 10.03 13.54 -5.83
CA GLY A 185 11.13 14.47 -6.13
C GLY A 185 12.51 14.00 -5.70
N VAL A 186 12.71 12.70 -5.44
CA VAL A 186 14.04 12.14 -5.17
C VAL A 186 14.63 11.58 -6.47
N LYS A 187 15.76 12.12 -6.90
CA LYS A 187 16.52 11.62 -8.07
C LYS A 187 17.37 10.41 -7.68
N HIS A 188 17.51 9.46 -8.62
CA HIS A 188 18.03 8.10 -8.43
C HIS A 188 19.46 7.97 -7.86
N ASP A 189 20.26 9.02 -7.82
CA ASP A 189 21.70 8.98 -7.54
C ASP A 189 22.21 9.96 -6.46
N ARG A 190 21.32 10.55 -5.65
CA ARG A 190 21.74 11.52 -4.64
C ARG A 190 21.93 10.93 -3.24
N GLU A 191 22.94 11.43 -2.53
CA GLU A 191 23.24 11.11 -1.12
C GLU A 191 22.08 11.40 -0.14
N GLU A 192 21.09 12.16 -0.56
CA GLU A 192 19.83 12.45 0.19
C GLU A 192 19.11 11.19 0.69
N TRP A 193 19.36 10.03 0.08
CA TRP A 193 18.87 8.73 0.53
C TRP A 193 19.38 8.27 1.90
N LYS A 194 20.51 8.79 2.36
CA LYS A 194 21.06 8.51 3.71
C LYS A 194 20.10 8.91 4.84
N TYR A 195 19.22 9.87 4.59
CA TYR A 195 18.25 10.37 5.55
C TYR A 195 16.98 9.55 5.62
N ARG A 196 16.62 8.82 4.55
CA ARG A 196 15.40 7.99 4.50
C ARG A 196 15.37 6.85 5.51
N TRP A 197 16.53 6.28 5.86
CA TRP A 197 16.65 5.06 6.65
C TRP A 197 17.14 5.27 8.08
N LYS A 198 17.36 6.48 8.51
CA LYS A 198 17.82 6.76 9.89
C LYS A 198 16.73 6.77 10.94
N GLY A 199 15.52 6.32 10.65
CA GLY A 199 14.41 6.33 11.61
C GLY A 199 13.70 7.69 11.70
N ASP A 200 14.33 8.76 11.24
CA ASP A 200 13.87 10.15 11.41
C ASP A 200 12.52 10.42 10.73
N TYR A 201 12.19 9.68 9.65
CA TYR A 201 10.88 9.79 8.99
C TYR A 201 9.74 9.17 9.81
N ILE A 202 10.04 8.13 10.57
CA ILE A 202 9.08 7.50 11.49
C ILE A 202 8.91 8.37 12.73
N ASP A 203 9.97 9.05 13.17
CA ASP A 203 9.94 9.96 14.33
C ASP A 203 9.20 11.27 14.04
N LEU A 204 9.26 11.81 12.82
CA LEU A 204 8.41 12.93 12.38
C LEU A 204 6.92 12.62 12.52
N TYR A 205 6.56 11.33 12.48
CA TYR A 205 5.19 10.87 12.69
C TYR A 205 4.81 10.75 14.16
N LYS A 206 5.76 10.45 15.05
CA LYS A 206 5.48 10.37 16.50
C LYS A 206 5.08 11.73 17.07
N ASP A 207 5.67 12.81 16.55
CA ASP A 207 5.46 14.17 17.06
C ASP A 207 4.23 14.86 16.43
N SER A 208 3.78 14.43 15.24
CA SER A 208 2.62 15.03 14.56
C SER A 208 1.29 14.33 14.83
N PHE A 209 1.30 13.14 15.41
CA PHE A 209 0.11 12.38 15.81
C PHE A 209 0.15 12.08 17.31
N HIS A 210 -0.35 13.02 18.12
CA HIS A 210 -0.67 12.74 19.52
C HIS A 210 -1.84 11.74 19.59
N PRO A 211 -1.67 10.57 20.24
CA PRO A 211 -2.73 9.56 20.34
C PRO A 211 -3.86 9.93 21.31
N THR A 212 -3.96 11.18 21.76
CA THR A 212 -4.80 11.56 22.89
C THR A 212 -6.23 11.98 22.55
N SER A 213 -6.72 11.82 21.32
CA SER A 213 -8.08 12.25 20.98
C SER A 213 -8.96 11.25 20.23
N PHE A 214 -8.58 9.99 20.11
CA PHE A 214 -9.48 8.98 19.52
C PHE A 214 -10.15 8.15 20.61
N SER A 215 -11.37 8.55 21.00
CA SER A 215 -12.26 7.68 21.77
C SER A 215 -12.79 6.59 20.82
N LEU A 216 -12.73 5.34 21.27
CA LEU A 216 -13.27 4.15 20.61
C LEU A 216 -14.79 4.19 20.31
N SER A 217 -15.48 5.27 20.67
CA SER A 217 -16.93 5.42 20.51
C SER A 217 -17.40 5.88 19.13
N SER A 218 -16.52 6.29 18.23
CA SER A 218 -16.92 6.81 16.91
C SER A 218 -17.05 5.75 15.81
N TYR A 219 -16.72 4.48 16.08
CA TYR A 219 -16.80 3.40 15.09
C TYR A 219 -18.08 2.54 15.16
N ALA A 220 -19.00 2.85 16.07
CA ALA A 220 -20.16 2.00 16.34
C ALA A 220 -21.36 2.19 15.40
N ASN A 221 -21.35 3.09 14.43
CA ASN A 221 -22.56 3.44 13.68
C ASN A 221 -22.37 3.66 12.17
N VAL A 222 -21.74 2.73 11.46
CA VAL A 222 -22.01 2.57 10.02
C VAL A 222 -22.01 1.07 9.71
N SER A 223 -23.21 0.52 9.47
CA SER A 223 -23.49 -0.83 8.97
C SER A 223 -22.84 -2.00 9.75
N GLY A 224 -23.42 -2.35 10.90
CA GLY A 224 -23.53 -3.75 11.39
C GLY A 224 -22.30 -4.67 11.47
N ASN A 225 -21.09 -4.24 11.19
CA ASN A 225 -19.89 -5.05 11.20
C ASN A 225 -19.04 -4.76 12.43
N VAL A 226 -18.86 -5.78 13.27
CA VAL A 226 -18.03 -5.75 14.47
C VAL A 226 -16.57 -5.56 14.08
N VAL A 227 -16.02 -4.37 14.30
CA VAL A 227 -14.57 -4.15 14.27
C VAL A 227 -14.01 -4.64 15.59
N MET A 228 -13.23 -5.70 15.61
CA MET A 228 -12.53 -6.17 16.78
C MET A 228 -11.53 -5.10 17.27
N PRO A 229 -11.55 -4.70 18.55
CA PRO A 229 -10.66 -3.66 19.03
C PRO A 229 -9.22 -4.15 19.12
N TYR A 230 -8.32 -3.43 18.51
CA TYR A 230 -6.86 -3.65 18.48
C TYR A 230 -6.14 -3.48 19.84
N THR A 231 -6.87 -3.29 20.94
CA THR A 231 -6.32 -2.90 22.25
C THR A 231 -5.50 -3.96 22.98
N ASN A 232 -5.43 -5.20 22.50
CA ASN A 232 -4.72 -6.27 23.24
C ASN A 232 -3.39 -6.75 22.66
N LEU A 233 -2.87 -6.15 21.57
CA LEU A 233 -1.62 -6.61 20.95
C LEU A 233 -0.37 -5.81 21.36
N PHE A 234 -0.50 -4.71 22.12
CA PHE A 234 0.63 -3.86 22.53
C PHE A 234 0.89 -3.76 24.02
N GLN A 235 0.18 -4.55 24.86
CA GLN A 235 0.53 -4.65 26.28
C GLN A 235 1.17 -6.00 26.58
N ARG A 236 2.41 -6.21 26.19
CA ARG A 236 3.38 -7.06 26.88
C ARG A 236 4.80 -6.78 26.35
N ARG A 237 5.54 -6.13 27.19
CA ARG A 237 6.97 -5.82 27.33
C ARG A 237 7.41 -4.49 26.77
#